data_30ccc9d31979b05e9fa5c9ffb5c7ad8e
#
_entry.id   30ccc9d31979b05e9fa5c9ffb5c7ad8e
#
_cell.length_a   1.000
_cell.length_b   1.000
_cell.length_c   1.000
_cell.angle_alpha   90.00
_cell.angle_beta   90.00
_cell.angle_gamma   90.00
#
_symmetry.space_group_name_H-M   'P 1'
#
loop_
_entity.id
_entity.type
_entity.pdbx_description
1 polymer ?
#
loop_
_entity_poly.entity_id
_entity_poly.type
_entity_poly.pdbx_seq_one_letter_code
_entity_poly.pdbx_strand_id
1 'polypeptide(L)'
;MKGNLHKKMHSLTMSFGNSSIIKDHLLLDIDRLIRFNMDSWTSRILLMEEAKKITFDLTVKQLMSFDPGEWTESLRKEYVLVIEGFFTVPFPLFSATYRRAIQARTKVAEALNLVVRERRKAKEEGEEEKKNDMLAALLDSGDNFSDEQIVDFILALLVAGYETTSTIMTLAIKFLTETPLALAQLREEHDEIRARISDPNVLEWSDYKSMPFTQCVVNETLRVANIIGGIFRRVTTDIHVKGYTIPKGWKVFASFRAVHLDHEYFKDARTFNPWRWQNNSGPTVPGSGVNVFTPFGGGPRLCPGYELARVVLSVFLHRMVTRYSWAPAEEDKLVFFPTTRTQKRYPINVERRKVSSAAEKGEG
;
A
#
# COMPACT_ATOMS: atom_id res chain seq x y z
N MET A 1 9.43 7.36 -16.61
CA MET A 1 10.73 6.67 -16.84
C MET A 1 10.62 5.60 -17.91
N LYS A 2 11.65 5.44 -18.77
CA LYS A 2 11.74 4.43 -19.85
C LYS A 2 13.15 3.88 -19.92
N GLY A 3 13.32 2.76 -20.66
CA GLY A 3 14.63 2.19 -20.95
C GLY A 3 15.46 1.81 -19.73
N ASN A 4 16.75 2.09 -19.77
CA ASN A 4 17.72 1.65 -18.77
C ASN A 4 17.51 2.29 -17.39
N LEU A 5 17.14 3.58 -17.33
CA LEU A 5 16.82 4.27 -16.08
C LEU A 5 15.68 3.59 -15.34
N HIS A 6 14.60 3.20 -16.07
CA HIS A 6 13.51 2.46 -15.44
C HIS A 6 13.97 1.11 -14.88
N LYS A 7 14.79 0.35 -15.64
CA LYS A 7 15.28 -0.97 -15.18
C LYS A 7 16.06 -0.84 -13.88
N LYS A 8 16.99 0.13 -13.81
CA LYS A 8 17.83 0.36 -12.63
C LYS A 8 16.99 0.75 -11.41
N MET A 9 16.17 1.78 -11.52
CA MET A 9 15.32 2.25 -10.43
C MET A 9 14.29 1.21 -9.97
N HIS A 10 13.71 0.46 -10.92
CA HIS A 10 12.80 -0.63 -10.61
C HIS A 10 13.51 -1.77 -9.87
N SER A 11 14.72 -2.15 -10.32
CA SER A 11 15.54 -3.18 -9.66
C SER A 11 15.90 -2.79 -8.22
N LEU A 12 16.32 -1.54 -7.99
CA LEU A 12 16.62 -1.02 -6.66
C LEU A 12 15.38 -1.07 -5.75
N THR A 13 14.22 -0.66 -6.26
CA THR A 13 12.99 -0.72 -5.45
C THR A 13 12.57 -2.16 -5.15
N MET A 14 12.71 -3.08 -6.10
CA MET A 14 12.45 -4.51 -5.88
C MET A 14 13.38 -5.11 -4.83
N SER A 15 14.67 -4.75 -4.86
CA SER A 15 15.64 -5.21 -3.87
C SER A 15 15.30 -4.69 -2.48
N PHE A 16 14.94 -3.41 -2.38
CA PHE A 16 14.59 -2.76 -1.12
C PHE A 16 13.30 -3.31 -0.50
N GLY A 17 12.31 -3.65 -1.33
CA GLY A 17 11.00 -4.17 -0.88
C GLY A 17 10.89 -5.69 -0.83
N ASN A 18 11.98 -6.44 -0.84
CA ASN A 18 11.94 -7.90 -0.78
C ASN A 18 11.72 -8.43 0.64
N SER A 19 11.28 -9.70 0.74
CA SER A 19 10.95 -10.34 2.01
C SER A 19 12.08 -10.35 3.04
N SER A 20 13.35 -10.45 2.62
CA SER A 20 14.49 -10.44 3.55
C SER A 20 14.65 -9.07 4.19
N ILE A 21 14.68 -8.00 3.39
CA ILE A 21 14.79 -6.63 3.90
C ILE A 21 13.58 -6.26 4.77
N ILE A 22 12.39 -6.67 4.36
CA ILE A 22 11.18 -6.44 5.17
C ILE A 22 11.32 -7.13 6.53
N LYS A 23 11.71 -8.40 6.56
CA LYS A 23 11.90 -9.18 7.77
C LYS A 23 12.94 -8.53 8.68
N ASP A 24 14.11 -8.22 8.13
CA ASP A 24 15.30 -7.89 8.93
C ASP A 24 15.32 -6.40 9.35
N HIS A 25 14.63 -5.51 8.61
CA HIS A 25 14.74 -4.07 8.82
C HIS A 25 13.42 -3.30 8.88
N LEU A 26 12.37 -3.72 8.14
CA LEU A 26 11.18 -2.87 7.99
C LEU A 26 10.01 -3.28 8.88
N LEU A 27 9.90 -4.55 9.27
CA LEU A 27 8.72 -5.07 9.98
C LEU A 27 8.47 -4.36 11.32
N LEU A 28 9.53 -4.13 12.08
CA LEU A 28 9.43 -3.44 13.39
C LEU A 28 8.95 -1.99 13.21
N ASP A 29 9.48 -1.27 12.21
CA ASP A 29 9.04 0.09 11.91
C ASP A 29 7.59 0.11 11.40
N ILE A 30 7.19 -0.85 10.57
CA ILE A 30 5.81 -0.99 10.10
C ILE A 30 4.86 -1.15 11.29
N ASP A 31 5.16 -2.08 12.19
CA ASP A 31 4.34 -2.33 13.37
C ASP A 31 4.29 -1.12 14.31
N ARG A 32 5.45 -0.53 14.60
CA ARG A 32 5.59 0.64 15.46
C ARG A 32 4.79 1.83 14.95
N LEU A 33 4.91 2.17 13.67
CA LEU A 33 4.25 3.33 13.08
C LEU A 33 2.73 3.13 12.93
N ILE A 34 2.28 1.91 12.64
CA ILE A 34 0.85 1.59 12.64
C ILE A 34 0.29 1.78 14.06
N ARG A 35 0.94 1.25 15.08
CA ARG A 35 0.50 1.42 16.48
C ARG A 35 0.49 2.89 16.91
N PHE A 36 1.57 3.62 16.62
CA PHE A 36 1.72 5.04 16.93
C PHE A 36 0.54 5.87 16.40
N ASN A 37 0.19 5.69 15.13
CA ASN A 37 -0.95 6.38 14.53
C ASN A 37 -2.29 5.95 15.14
N MET A 38 -2.48 4.63 15.37
CA MET A 38 -3.72 4.10 15.94
C MET A 38 -3.93 4.56 17.40
N ASP A 39 -2.88 4.83 18.16
CA ASP A 39 -3.00 5.26 19.56
C ASP A 39 -3.73 6.61 19.72
N SER A 40 -3.73 7.45 18.68
CA SER A 40 -4.46 8.71 18.64
C SER A 40 -5.95 8.57 18.29
N TRP A 41 -6.42 7.37 17.92
CA TRP A 41 -7.79 7.18 17.48
C TRP A 41 -8.80 7.35 18.60
N THR A 42 -9.79 8.18 18.35
CA THR A 42 -10.92 8.44 19.23
C THR A 42 -12.18 7.73 18.74
N SER A 43 -13.33 8.04 19.32
CA SER A 43 -14.59 7.33 19.08
C SER A 43 -15.06 7.32 17.61
N ARG A 44 -14.85 8.40 16.85
CA ARG A 44 -15.23 8.50 15.44
C ARG A 44 -14.03 8.94 14.61
N ILE A 45 -13.74 8.18 13.54
CA ILE A 45 -12.65 8.49 12.60
C ILE A 45 -13.12 8.36 11.15
N LEU A 46 -12.41 9.05 10.24
CA LEU A 46 -12.46 8.79 8.81
C LEU A 46 -11.32 7.83 8.49
N LEU A 47 -11.63 6.54 8.33
CA LEU A 47 -10.61 5.50 8.24
C LEU A 47 -9.61 5.74 7.10
N MET A 48 -10.07 6.25 5.95
CA MET A 48 -9.20 6.59 4.83
C MET A 48 -8.17 7.67 5.20
N GLU A 49 -8.54 8.68 5.99
CA GLU A 49 -7.61 9.73 6.40
C GLU A 49 -6.57 9.20 7.39
N GLU A 50 -7.00 8.36 8.32
CA GLU A 50 -6.10 7.71 9.26
C GLU A 50 -5.14 6.72 8.55
N ALA A 51 -5.66 5.91 7.62
CA ALA A 51 -4.84 5.05 6.78
C ALA A 51 -3.82 5.85 5.94
N LYS A 52 -4.20 7.03 5.45
CA LYS A 52 -3.30 7.95 4.73
C LYS A 52 -2.18 8.50 5.62
N LYS A 53 -2.44 8.81 6.88
CA LYS A 53 -1.39 9.21 7.83
C LYS A 53 -0.41 8.06 8.04
N ILE A 54 -0.93 6.87 8.35
CA ILE A 54 -0.10 5.66 8.53
C ILE A 54 0.80 5.44 7.31
N THR A 55 0.23 5.42 6.11
CA THR A 55 1.00 5.11 4.89
C THR A 55 2.00 6.21 4.52
N PHE A 56 1.70 7.47 4.84
CA PHE A 56 2.65 8.57 4.66
C PHE A 56 3.87 8.40 5.58
N ASP A 57 3.64 8.22 6.88
CA ASP A 57 4.69 8.05 7.86
C ASP A 57 5.56 6.83 7.54
N LEU A 58 4.94 5.70 7.19
CA LEU A 58 5.64 4.49 6.74
C LEU A 58 6.51 4.76 5.51
N THR A 59 5.96 5.44 4.51
CA THR A 59 6.68 5.69 3.26
C THR A 59 7.84 6.65 3.47
N VAL A 60 7.66 7.72 4.24
CA VAL A 60 8.72 8.67 4.57
C VAL A 60 9.83 7.99 5.38
N LYS A 61 9.47 7.14 6.36
CA LYS A 61 10.45 6.36 7.12
C LYS A 61 11.28 5.44 6.22
N GLN A 62 10.63 4.70 5.35
CA GLN A 62 11.30 3.75 4.44
C GLN A 62 12.12 4.42 3.35
N LEU A 63 11.69 5.60 2.88
CA LEU A 63 12.41 6.30 1.83
C LEU A 63 13.60 7.13 2.35
N MET A 64 13.51 7.71 3.54
CA MET A 64 14.44 8.73 4.01
C MET A 64 14.81 8.63 5.49
N SER A 65 14.29 7.64 6.23
CA SER A 65 14.53 7.41 7.66
C SER A 65 14.01 8.51 8.61
N PHE A 66 13.03 9.30 8.20
CA PHE A 66 12.38 10.26 9.10
C PHE A 66 11.25 9.61 9.88
N ASP A 67 11.22 9.86 11.18
CA ASP A 67 10.11 9.51 12.05
C ASP A 67 9.02 10.58 12.02
N PRO A 68 7.76 10.27 12.43
CA PRO A 68 6.69 11.25 12.57
C PRO A 68 7.09 12.43 13.44
N GLY A 69 6.85 13.64 12.96
CA GLY A 69 7.20 14.87 13.64
C GLY A 69 6.73 16.10 12.89
N GLU A 70 7.13 17.28 13.33
CA GLU A 70 6.69 18.54 12.75
C GLU A 70 7.07 18.69 11.27
N TRP A 71 8.28 18.27 10.91
CA TRP A 71 8.76 18.32 9.53
C TRP A 71 7.95 17.36 8.61
N THR A 72 7.75 16.11 9.03
CA THR A 72 6.99 15.13 8.25
C THR A 72 5.53 15.54 8.10
N GLU A 73 4.93 16.12 9.12
CA GLU A 73 3.56 16.65 9.07
C GLU A 73 3.46 17.86 8.13
N SER A 74 4.44 18.77 8.15
CA SER A 74 4.52 19.88 7.21
C SER A 74 4.64 19.40 5.77
N LEU A 75 5.52 18.43 5.52
CA LEU A 75 5.70 17.78 4.22
C LEU A 75 4.41 17.11 3.75
N ARG A 76 3.69 16.40 4.65
CA ARG A 76 2.42 15.75 4.35
C ARG A 76 1.35 16.74 3.91
N LYS A 77 1.22 17.88 4.56
CA LYS A 77 0.24 18.92 4.20
C LYS A 77 0.46 19.43 2.78
N GLU A 78 1.68 19.75 2.41
CA GLU A 78 2.00 20.18 1.04
C GLU A 78 1.81 19.03 0.05
N TYR A 79 2.19 17.80 0.43
CA TYR A 79 2.07 16.63 -0.41
C TYR A 79 0.61 16.26 -0.75
N VAL A 80 -0.34 16.43 0.17
CA VAL A 80 -1.78 16.25 -0.09
C VAL A 80 -2.25 17.16 -1.22
N LEU A 81 -1.79 18.42 -1.25
CA LEU A 81 -2.12 19.36 -2.33
C LEU A 81 -1.56 18.91 -3.69
N VAL A 82 -0.39 18.27 -3.70
CA VAL A 82 0.16 17.66 -4.94
C VAL A 82 -0.76 16.57 -5.46
N ILE A 83 -1.23 15.68 -4.59
CA ILE A 83 -2.13 14.58 -4.96
C ILE A 83 -3.46 15.10 -5.50
N GLU A 84 -4.04 16.12 -4.89
CA GLU A 84 -5.28 16.75 -5.36
C GLU A 84 -5.16 17.25 -6.81
N GLY A 85 -3.96 17.65 -7.22
CA GLY A 85 -3.70 18.14 -8.58
C GLY A 85 -3.72 17.05 -9.67
N PHE A 86 -3.48 15.77 -9.34
CA PHE A 86 -3.34 14.72 -10.37
C PHE A 86 -4.60 14.47 -11.20
N PHE A 87 -5.76 14.74 -10.65
CA PHE A 87 -7.04 14.48 -11.29
C PHE A 87 -7.82 15.76 -11.62
N THR A 88 -7.12 16.88 -11.70
CA THR A 88 -7.69 18.17 -12.08
C THR A 88 -7.35 18.53 -13.52
N VAL A 89 -8.10 19.50 -14.07
CA VAL A 89 -7.83 20.01 -15.42
C VAL A 89 -6.48 20.75 -15.39
N PRO A 90 -5.49 20.40 -16.25
CA PRO A 90 -4.13 20.92 -16.20
C PRO A 90 -3.99 22.31 -16.84
N PHE A 91 -4.92 23.22 -16.55
CA PHE A 91 -4.88 24.60 -17.03
C PHE A 91 -4.76 25.57 -15.83
N PRO A 92 -3.58 26.16 -15.60
CA PRO A 92 -3.34 27.03 -14.44
C PRO A 92 -4.29 28.22 -14.35
N LEU A 93 -4.73 28.77 -15.49
CA LEU A 93 -5.64 29.92 -15.54
C LEU A 93 -7.06 29.57 -15.05
N PHE A 94 -7.51 28.33 -15.25
CA PHE A 94 -8.88 27.90 -14.97
C PHE A 94 -9.00 26.99 -13.74
N SER A 95 -7.91 26.44 -13.21
CA SER A 95 -7.92 25.54 -12.07
C SER A 95 -7.07 26.06 -10.92
N ALA A 96 -7.71 26.56 -9.87
CA ALA A 96 -7.04 26.96 -8.63
C ALA A 96 -6.38 25.76 -7.94
N THR A 97 -7.00 24.58 -7.98
CA THR A 97 -6.45 23.33 -7.44
C THR A 97 -5.16 22.95 -8.16
N TYR A 98 -5.13 23.03 -9.49
CA TYR A 98 -3.93 22.73 -10.27
C TYR A 98 -2.78 23.72 -9.95
N ARG A 99 -3.08 25.03 -9.81
CA ARG A 99 -2.06 26.02 -9.41
C ARG A 99 -1.48 25.71 -8.03
N ARG A 100 -2.34 25.41 -7.05
CA ARG A 100 -1.89 25.05 -5.69
C ARG A 100 -1.02 23.78 -5.71
N ALA A 101 -1.41 22.79 -6.50
CA ALA A 101 -0.65 21.56 -6.64
C ALA A 101 0.76 21.78 -7.24
N ILE A 102 0.91 22.66 -8.24
CA ILE A 102 2.22 23.00 -8.80
C ILE A 102 3.09 23.70 -7.73
N GLN A 103 2.54 24.67 -7.01
CA GLN A 103 3.27 25.36 -5.94
C GLN A 103 3.68 24.41 -4.82
N ALA A 104 2.77 23.53 -4.41
CA ALA A 104 3.04 22.53 -3.40
C ALA A 104 4.13 21.54 -3.86
N ARG A 105 4.09 21.09 -5.15
CA ARG A 105 5.15 20.24 -5.72
C ARG A 105 6.52 20.91 -5.65
N THR A 106 6.60 22.19 -5.94
CA THR A 106 7.87 22.94 -5.84
C THR A 106 8.40 22.91 -4.40
N LYS A 107 7.56 23.22 -3.41
CA LYS A 107 7.95 23.17 -1.99
C LYS A 107 8.40 21.78 -1.54
N VAL A 108 7.64 20.73 -1.93
CA VAL A 108 8.00 19.34 -1.61
C VAL A 108 9.34 18.99 -2.27
N ALA A 109 9.54 19.34 -3.55
CA ALA A 109 10.79 19.08 -4.24
C ALA A 109 11.98 19.81 -3.61
N GLU A 110 11.80 21.06 -3.17
CA GLU A 110 12.82 21.83 -2.44
C GLU A 110 13.20 21.17 -1.12
N ALA A 111 12.19 20.76 -0.31
CA ALA A 111 12.42 20.05 0.94
C ALA A 111 13.18 18.71 0.73
N LEU A 112 12.79 17.95 -0.29
CA LEU A 112 13.49 16.70 -0.63
C LEU A 112 14.91 16.95 -1.16
N ASN A 113 15.13 18.01 -1.94
CA ASN A 113 16.47 18.40 -2.41
C ASN A 113 17.42 18.71 -1.26
N LEU A 114 16.94 19.39 -0.21
CA LEU A 114 17.75 19.63 0.98
C LEU A 114 18.21 18.33 1.62
N VAL A 115 17.27 17.39 1.84
CA VAL A 115 17.57 16.08 2.41
C VAL A 115 18.59 15.30 1.57
N VAL A 116 18.43 15.29 0.24
CA VAL A 116 19.36 14.59 -0.68
C VAL A 116 20.75 15.18 -0.60
N ARG A 117 20.88 16.53 -0.62
CA ARG A 117 22.17 17.22 -0.55
C ARG A 117 22.87 17.02 0.79
N GLU A 118 22.14 17.11 1.89
CA GLU A 118 22.70 16.85 3.22
C GLU A 118 23.24 15.42 3.35
N ARG A 119 22.48 14.43 2.87
CA ARG A 119 22.93 13.02 2.85
C ARG A 119 24.15 12.79 1.95
N ARG A 120 24.18 13.43 0.78
CA ARG A 120 25.32 13.32 -0.13
C ARG A 120 26.57 13.94 0.49
N LYS A 121 26.43 15.12 1.11
CA LYS A 121 27.53 15.80 1.80
C LYS A 121 28.08 14.97 2.96
N ALA A 122 27.21 14.48 3.86
CA ALA A 122 27.62 13.61 4.97
C ALA A 122 28.36 12.35 4.49
N LYS A 123 27.92 11.77 3.36
CA LYS A 123 28.59 10.63 2.75
C LYS A 123 29.99 10.99 2.22
N GLU A 124 30.15 12.12 1.56
CA GLU A 124 31.44 12.61 1.04
C GLU A 124 32.42 12.94 2.19
N GLU A 125 31.92 13.45 3.31
CA GLU A 125 32.70 13.78 4.51
C GLU A 125 33.00 12.55 5.39
N GLY A 126 32.43 11.38 5.09
CA GLY A 126 32.62 10.14 5.87
C GLY A 126 31.91 10.16 7.22
N GLU A 127 30.99 11.09 7.42
CA GLU A 127 30.20 11.27 8.67
C GLU A 127 28.84 10.55 8.62
N GLU A 128 28.55 9.81 7.55
CA GLU A 128 27.26 9.18 7.34
C GLU A 128 27.02 8.02 8.31
N GLU A 129 26.02 8.19 9.21
CA GLU A 129 25.42 7.06 9.91
C GLU A 129 24.77 6.11 8.89
N LYS A 130 25.14 4.83 8.91
CA LYS A 130 24.62 3.82 7.99
C LYS A 130 23.11 3.68 8.13
N LYS A 131 22.35 4.26 7.20
CA LYS A 131 20.88 4.17 7.15
C LYS A 131 20.44 3.14 6.11
N ASN A 132 19.43 2.34 6.48
CA ASN A 132 18.86 1.31 5.63
C ASN A 132 17.57 1.82 4.97
N ASP A 133 17.65 2.93 4.19
CA ASP A 133 16.52 3.52 3.49
C ASP A 133 16.77 3.59 1.97
N MET A 134 15.71 3.93 1.23
CA MET A 134 15.78 4.01 -0.24
C MET A 134 16.77 5.08 -0.72
N LEU A 135 16.86 6.20 0.00
CA LEU A 135 17.80 7.28 -0.36
C LEU A 135 19.25 6.80 -0.24
N ALA A 136 19.60 6.07 0.82
CA ALA A 136 20.93 5.45 0.94
C ALA A 136 21.19 4.46 -0.22
N ALA A 137 20.22 3.60 -0.53
CA ALA A 137 20.34 2.66 -1.64
C ALA A 137 20.53 3.35 -2.99
N LEU A 138 19.91 4.51 -3.22
CA LEU A 138 20.11 5.32 -4.44
C LEU A 138 21.48 5.97 -4.47
N LEU A 139 21.97 6.50 -3.36
CA LEU A 139 23.27 7.13 -3.23
C LEU A 139 24.43 6.11 -3.33
N ASP A 140 24.19 4.86 -2.91
CA ASP A 140 25.17 3.76 -2.91
C ASP A 140 25.18 2.94 -4.20
N SER A 141 24.22 3.15 -5.09
CA SER A 141 24.01 2.30 -6.28
C SER A 141 25.16 2.35 -7.31
N GLY A 142 26.06 3.33 -7.22
CA GLY A 142 27.11 3.56 -8.24
C GLY A 142 26.60 4.09 -9.58
N ASP A 143 25.32 4.35 -9.72
CA ASP A 143 24.66 4.76 -10.98
C ASP A 143 24.71 6.27 -11.24
N ASN A 144 25.36 7.06 -10.39
CA ASN A 144 25.54 8.51 -10.50
C ASN A 144 24.24 9.28 -10.82
N PHE A 145 23.15 8.93 -10.13
CA PHE A 145 21.88 9.66 -10.28
C PHE A 145 22.02 11.12 -9.85
N SER A 146 21.49 12.06 -10.65
CA SER A 146 21.42 13.47 -10.25
C SER A 146 20.44 13.67 -9.08
N ASP A 147 20.63 14.75 -8.31
CA ASP A 147 19.72 15.09 -7.21
C ASP A 147 18.27 15.23 -7.70
N GLU A 148 18.05 15.83 -8.87
CA GLU A 148 16.74 15.94 -9.51
C GLU A 148 16.12 14.57 -9.80
N GLN A 149 16.90 13.61 -10.33
CA GLN A 149 16.43 12.26 -10.59
C GLN A 149 16.05 11.52 -9.29
N ILE A 150 16.85 11.70 -8.24
CA ILE A 150 16.56 11.11 -6.92
C ILE A 150 15.29 11.72 -6.34
N VAL A 151 15.15 13.04 -6.33
CA VAL A 151 13.98 13.75 -5.81
C VAL A 151 12.71 13.35 -6.55
N ASP A 152 12.72 13.36 -7.88
CA ASP A 152 11.57 12.94 -8.68
C ASP A 152 11.19 11.48 -8.43
N PHE A 153 12.19 10.62 -8.20
CA PHE A 153 11.94 9.22 -7.90
C PHE A 153 11.36 9.01 -6.50
N ILE A 154 11.91 9.66 -5.47
CA ILE A 154 11.36 9.62 -4.10
C ILE A 154 9.93 10.14 -4.10
N LEU A 155 9.65 11.25 -4.80
CA LEU A 155 8.32 11.81 -4.92
C LEU A 155 7.34 10.83 -5.59
N ALA A 156 7.79 10.13 -6.64
CA ALA A 156 6.98 9.10 -7.29
C ALA A 156 6.70 7.89 -6.38
N LEU A 157 7.67 7.48 -5.55
CA LEU A 157 7.48 6.39 -4.58
C LEU A 157 6.55 6.81 -3.42
N LEU A 158 6.63 8.08 -2.97
CA LEU A 158 5.66 8.63 -2.02
C LEU A 158 4.23 8.51 -2.54
N VAL A 159 3.99 8.91 -3.82
CA VAL A 159 2.66 8.76 -4.45
C VAL A 159 2.23 7.30 -4.48
N ALA A 160 3.13 6.40 -4.89
CA ALA A 160 2.82 4.99 -5.04
C ALA A 160 2.42 4.32 -3.71
N GLY A 161 3.14 4.60 -2.62
CA GLY A 161 2.88 4.02 -1.30
C GLY A 161 1.67 4.63 -0.58
N TYR A 162 1.50 5.94 -0.70
CA TYR A 162 0.49 6.69 0.03
C TYR A 162 -0.96 6.34 -0.38
N GLU A 163 -1.31 6.50 -1.65
CA GLU A 163 -2.70 6.37 -2.12
C GLU A 163 -3.14 4.90 -2.21
N THR A 164 -2.29 4.02 -2.72
CA THR A 164 -2.71 2.66 -2.99
C THR A 164 -2.86 1.83 -1.71
N THR A 165 -1.90 1.96 -0.81
CA THR A 165 -1.88 1.19 0.45
C THR A 165 -2.95 1.68 1.41
N SER A 166 -3.17 2.99 1.57
CA SER A 166 -4.26 3.52 2.39
C SER A 166 -5.63 3.10 1.88
N THR A 167 -5.80 3.07 0.56
CA THR A 167 -7.06 2.63 -0.05
C THR A 167 -7.33 1.15 0.22
N ILE A 168 -6.32 0.26 0.05
CA ILE A 168 -6.53 -1.17 0.30
C ILE A 168 -6.81 -1.45 1.78
N MET A 169 -6.14 -0.75 2.72
CA MET A 169 -6.41 -0.85 4.16
C MET A 169 -7.88 -0.49 4.47
N THR A 170 -8.35 0.62 3.93
CA THR A 170 -9.75 1.07 4.12
C THR A 170 -10.75 0.09 3.55
N LEU A 171 -10.52 -0.40 2.32
CA LEU A 171 -11.42 -1.35 1.66
C LEU A 171 -11.43 -2.72 2.33
N ALA A 172 -10.31 -3.17 2.89
CA ALA A 172 -10.26 -4.41 3.67
C ALA A 172 -11.21 -4.34 4.88
N ILE A 173 -11.17 -3.24 5.64
CA ILE A 173 -12.07 -3.05 6.79
C ILE A 173 -13.53 -2.94 6.35
N LYS A 174 -13.80 -2.23 5.24
CA LYS A 174 -15.17 -2.16 4.70
C LYS A 174 -15.70 -3.54 4.33
N PHE A 175 -14.97 -4.33 3.57
CA PHE A 175 -15.39 -5.67 3.13
C PHE A 175 -15.54 -6.65 4.31
N LEU A 176 -14.65 -6.58 5.30
CA LEU A 176 -14.76 -7.37 6.52
C LEU A 176 -15.99 -6.98 7.34
N THR A 177 -16.33 -5.69 7.41
CA THR A 177 -17.54 -5.21 8.08
C THR A 177 -18.81 -5.75 7.41
N GLU A 178 -18.80 -5.85 6.09
CA GLU A 178 -19.90 -6.38 5.28
C GLU A 178 -19.95 -7.93 5.27
N THR A 179 -18.90 -8.59 5.82
CA THR A 179 -18.79 -10.06 5.87
C THR A 179 -18.44 -10.53 7.29
N PRO A 180 -19.42 -10.52 8.22
CA PRO A 180 -19.16 -10.78 9.65
C PRO A 180 -18.49 -12.12 9.96
N LEU A 181 -18.78 -13.18 9.17
CA LEU A 181 -18.14 -14.48 9.35
C LEU A 181 -16.64 -14.42 9.06
N ALA A 182 -16.23 -13.68 8.01
CA ALA A 182 -14.82 -13.49 7.70
C ALA A 182 -14.12 -12.66 8.79
N LEU A 183 -14.80 -11.63 9.32
CA LEU A 183 -14.25 -10.85 10.43
C LEU A 183 -14.11 -11.71 11.70
N ALA A 184 -15.06 -12.59 12.00
CA ALA A 184 -14.99 -13.48 13.15
C ALA A 184 -13.80 -14.43 13.06
N GLN A 185 -13.61 -15.11 11.92
CA GLN A 185 -12.48 -16.02 11.69
C GLN A 185 -11.15 -15.29 11.71
N LEU A 186 -11.09 -14.08 11.14
CA LEU A 186 -9.89 -13.25 11.18
C LEU A 186 -9.53 -12.87 12.63
N ARG A 187 -10.52 -12.53 13.46
CA ARG A 187 -10.30 -12.23 14.87
C ARG A 187 -9.78 -13.46 15.64
N GLU A 188 -10.34 -14.63 15.39
CA GLU A 188 -9.90 -15.88 16.00
C GLU A 188 -8.42 -16.16 15.69
N GLU A 189 -8.01 -16.11 14.41
CA GLU A 189 -6.60 -16.25 14.02
C GLU A 189 -5.69 -15.28 14.77
N HIS A 190 -6.08 -14.00 14.87
CA HIS A 190 -5.24 -12.98 15.50
C HIS A 190 -5.27 -13.01 17.03
N ASP A 191 -6.36 -13.42 17.64
CA ASP A 191 -6.44 -13.63 19.09
C ASP A 191 -5.58 -14.84 19.50
N GLU A 192 -5.50 -15.91 18.69
CA GLU A 192 -4.57 -17.02 18.89
C GLU A 192 -3.09 -16.61 18.73
N ILE A 193 -2.76 -15.80 17.73
CA ILE A 193 -1.40 -15.27 17.55
C ILE A 193 -1.02 -14.44 18.75
N ARG A 194 -1.90 -13.53 19.19
CA ARG A 194 -1.68 -12.66 20.34
C ARG A 194 -1.46 -13.44 21.64
N ALA A 195 -2.14 -14.56 21.82
CA ALA A 195 -1.98 -15.40 23.00
C ALA A 195 -0.60 -16.07 23.09
N ARG A 196 0.13 -16.20 21.96
CA ARG A 196 1.46 -16.80 21.87
C ARG A 196 2.60 -15.78 21.97
N ILE A 197 2.32 -14.51 21.65
CA ILE A 197 3.31 -13.43 21.64
C ILE A 197 3.65 -13.03 23.07
N SER A 198 4.93 -13.08 23.44
CA SER A 198 5.40 -12.70 24.77
C SER A 198 5.31 -11.19 25.05
N ASP A 199 5.63 -10.36 24.04
CA ASP A 199 5.46 -8.90 24.10
C ASP A 199 4.39 -8.46 23.09
N PRO A 200 3.20 -8.06 23.52
CA PRO A 200 2.11 -7.64 22.64
C PRO A 200 2.45 -6.40 21.79
N ASN A 201 3.56 -5.73 22.08
CA ASN A 201 4.03 -4.57 21.33
C ASN A 201 5.01 -4.92 20.21
N VAL A 202 5.45 -6.16 20.10
CA VAL A 202 6.39 -6.60 19.06
C VAL A 202 5.74 -7.68 18.22
N LEU A 203 5.72 -7.48 16.92
CA LEU A 203 5.29 -8.47 15.94
C LEU A 203 6.52 -9.01 15.21
N GLU A 204 6.74 -10.31 15.29
CA GLU A 204 7.84 -10.98 14.63
C GLU A 204 7.45 -11.52 13.23
N TRP A 205 8.46 -11.86 12.43
CA TRP A 205 8.25 -12.45 11.11
C TRP A 205 7.55 -13.81 11.16
N SER A 206 7.80 -14.59 12.22
CA SER A 206 7.11 -15.85 12.53
C SER A 206 5.61 -15.65 12.72
N ASP A 207 5.21 -14.55 13.37
CA ASP A 207 3.80 -14.21 13.59
C ASP A 207 3.13 -13.87 12.26
N TYR A 208 3.78 -13.03 11.43
CA TYR A 208 3.29 -12.74 10.08
C TYR A 208 3.12 -14.01 9.23
N LYS A 209 4.04 -14.97 9.35
CA LYS A 209 3.92 -16.26 8.66
C LYS A 209 2.79 -17.14 9.21
N SER A 210 2.35 -16.90 10.43
CA SER A 210 1.27 -17.61 11.10
C SER A 210 -0.12 -17.02 10.83
N MET A 211 -0.28 -16.21 9.76
CA MET A 211 -1.51 -15.53 9.37
C MET A 211 -2.11 -16.08 8.05
N PRO A 212 -2.43 -17.38 7.92
CA PRO A 212 -2.91 -17.94 6.65
C PRO A 212 -4.27 -17.39 6.21
N PHE A 213 -5.21 -17.20 7.14
CA PHE A 213 -6.51 -16.63 6.78
C PHE A 213 -6.42 -15.12 6.47
N THR A 214 -5.53 -14.41 7.15
CA THR A 214 -5.20 -13.03 6.79
C THR A 214 -4.73 -12.93 5.33
N GLN A 215 -3.90 -13.85 4.85
CA GLN A 215 -3.48 -13.87 3.44
C GLN A 215 -4.66 -14.13 2.49
N CYS A 216 -5.65 -14.94 2.89
CA CYS A 216 -6.89 -15.12 2.15
C CYS A 216 -7.69 -13.81 2.07
N VAL A 217 -7.83 -13.09 3.18
CA VAL A 217 -8.48 -11.77 3.25
C VAL A 217 -7.74 -10.75 2.38
N VAL A 218 -6.41 -10.70 2.46
CA VAL A 218 -5.57 -9.81 1.63
C VAL A 218 -5.78 -10.08 0.14
N ASN A 219 -5.71 -11.35 -0.28
CA ASN A 219 -5.91 -11.72 -1.67
C ASN A 219 -7.29 -11.33 -2.18
N GLU A 220 -8.33 -11.63 -1.40
CA GLU A 220 -9.71 -11.32 -1.81
C GLU A 220 -9.96 -9.80 -1.83
N THR A 221 -9.40 -9.07 -0.89
CA THR A 221 -9.47 -7.61 -0.88
C THR A 221 -8.82 -7.04 -2.15
N LEU A 222 -7.62 -7.48 -2.50
CA LEU A 222 -6.92 -7.05 -3.72
C LEU A 222 -7.72 -7.38 -4.98
N ARG A 223 -8.35 -8.56 -5.03
CA ARG A 223 -9.15 -9.00 -6.16
C ARG A 223 -10.43 -8.17 -6.34
N VAL A 224 -11.19 -7.95 -5.27
CA VAL A 224 -12.49 -7.24 -5.36
C VAL A 224 -12.28 -5.73 -5.47
N ALA A 225 -11.33 -5.18 -4.74
CA ALA A 225 -11.04 -3.74 -4.73
C ALA A 225 -10.62 -3.23 -6.11
N ASN A 226 -9.76 -3.96 -6.82
CA ASN A 226 -9.20 -3.52 -8.11
C ASN A 226 -8.83 -2.03 -8.08
N ILE A 227 -8.01 -1.59 -7.10
CA ILE A 227 -7.66 -0.17 -6.89
C ILE A 227 -7.17 0.43 -8.19
N ILE A 228 -6.26 -0.28 -8.87
CA ILE A 228 -5.87 0.02 -10.24
C ILE A 228 -6.61 -0.96 -11.16
N GLY A 229 -7.68 -0.48 -11.80
CA GLY A 229 -8.55 -1.32 -12.62
C GLY A 229 -7.92 -1.86 -13.90
N GLY A 230 -6.77 -1.34 -14.31
CA GLY A 230 -6.02 -1.77 -15.49
C GLY A 230 -4.88 -0.81 -15.82
N ILE A 231 -4.13 -1.14 -16.85
CA ILE A 231 -2.95 -0.39 -17.28
C ILE A 231 -2.96 -0.08 -18.77
N PHE A 232 -2.47 1.09 -19.12
CA PHE A 232 -2.26 1.44 -20.53
C PHE A 232 -0.90 0.95 -21.02
N ARG A 233 -0.90 0.40 -22.25
CA ARG A 233 0.31 0.05 -22.99
C ARG A 233 0.26 0.65 -24.40
N ARG A 234 1.41 1.03 -24.92
CA ARG A 234 1.54 1.44 -26.33
C ARG A 234 2.08 0.27 -27.12
N VAL A 235 1.40 -0.06 -28.21
CA VAL A 235 1.80 -1.13 -29.14
C VAL A 235 3.03 -0.66 -29.95
N THR A 236 4.12 -1.42 -29.87
CA THR A 236 5.39 -1.10 -30.55
C THR A 236 5.56 -1.81 -31.89
N THR A 237 4.87 -2.94 -32.07
CA THR A 237 4.74 -3.72 -33.30
C THR A 237 3.33 -4.24 -33.41
N ASP A 238 2.84 -4.57 -34.58
CA ASP A 238 1.51 -5.18 -34.73
C ASP A 238 1.40 -6.43 -33.86
N ILE A 239 0.26 -6.57 -33.18
CA ILE A 239 -0.04 -7.70 -32.30
C ILE A 239 -1.24 -8.44 -32.84
N HIS A 240 -1.05 -9.75 -33.11
CA HIS A 240 -2.13 -10.63 -33.53
C HIS A 240 -2.64 -11.44 -32.36
N VAL A 241 -3.91 -11.31 -32.00
CA VAL A 241 -4.52 -12.03 -30.88
C VAL A 241 -5.95 -12.44 -31.20
N LYS A 242 -6.27 -13.72 -31.05
CA LYS A 242 -7.62 -14.27 -31.30
C LYS A 242 -8.25 -13.84 -32.63
N GLY A 243 -7.44 -13.81 -33.70
CA GLY A 243 -7.90 -13.39 -35.05
C GLY A 243 -7.99 -11.89 -35.29
N TYR A 244 -7.73 -11.04 -34.31
CA TYR A 244 -7.66 -9.59 -34.40
C TYR A 244 -6.23 -9.11 -34.54
N THR A 245 -6.03 -8.03 -35.29
CA THR A 245 -4.76 -7.31 -35.35
C THR A 245 -4.88 -5.97 -34.63
N ILE A 246 -4.02 -5.76 -33.65
CA ILE A 246 -3.89 -4.47 -32.95
C ILE A 246 -2.68 -3.75 -33.55
N PRO A 247 -2.90 -2.64 -34.31
CA PRO A 247 -1.80 -1.99 -35.04
C PRO A 247 -0.78 -1.31 -34.13
N LYS A 248 0.45 -1.22 -34.61
CA LYS A 248 1.51 -0.41 -34.02
C LYS A 248 1.04 1.02 -33.79
N GLY A 249 1.43 1.58 -32.64
CA GLY A 249 1.11 2.95 -32.24
C GLY A 249 -0.16 3.09 -31.41
N TRP A 250 -1.04 2.07 -31.42
CA TRP A 250 -2.28 2.09 -30.63
C TRP A 250 -1.98 2.07 -29.14
N LYS A 251 -2.92 2.64 -28.36
CA LYS A 251 -2.97 2.50 -26.90
C LYS A 251 -3.94 1.39 -26.55
N VAL A 252 -3.47 0.40 -25.81
CA VAL A 252 -4.27 -0.72 -25.30
C VAL A 252 -4.44 -0.55 -23.81
N PHE A 253 -5.67 -0.70 -23.33
CA PHE A 253 -5.98 -0.78 -21.90
C PHE A 253 -6.15 -2.26 -21.52
N ALA A 254 -5.19 -2.79 -20.76
CA ALA A 254 -5.28 -4.13 -20.17
C ALA A 254 -6.02 -4.04 -18.84
N SER A 255 -7.27 -4.53 -18.80
CA SER A 255 -8.14 -4.43 -17.63
C SER A 255 -7.94 -5.60 -16.68
N PHE A 256 -7.37 -5.37 -15.50
CA PHE A 256 -7.32 -6.35 -14.41
C PHE A 256 -8.72 -6.60 -13.86
N ARG A 257 -9.52 -5.54 -13.73
CA ARG A 257 -10.89 -5.62 -13.23
C ARG A 257 -11.77 -6.56 -14.06
N ALA A 258 -11.62 -6.57 -15.38
CA ALA A 258 -12.38 -7.45 -16.24
C ALA A 258 -12.11 -8.91 -15.90
N VAL A 259 -10.85 -9.28 -15.68
CA VAL A 259 -10.45 -10.66 -15.34
C VAL A 259 -10.80 -11.01 -13.88
N HIS A 260 -10.51 -10.12 -12.94
CA HIS A 260 -10.74 -10.38 -11.51
C HIS A 260 -12.23 -10.50 -11.15
N LEU A 261 -13.13 -9.91 -11.94
CA LEU A 261 -14.58 -9.96 -11.74
C LEU A 261 -15.30 -10.86 -12.75
N ASP A 262 -14.56 -11.68 -13.49
CA ASP A 262 -15.10 -12.64 -14.43
C ASP A 262 -15.55 -13.93 -13.73
N HIS A 263 -16.80 -14.32 -13.93
CA HIS A 263 -17.40 -15.52 -13.35
C HIS A 263 -16.83 -16.84 -13.93
N GLU A 264 -16.20 -16.79 -15.11
CA GLU A 264 -15.50 -17.94 -15.67
C GLU A 264 -14.27 -18.35 -14.85
N TYR A 265 -13.58 -17.35 -14.25
CA TYR A 265 -12.39 -17.56 -13.44
C TYR A 265 -12.68 -17.59 -11.93
N PHE A 266 -13.66 -16.81 -11.49
CA PHE A 266 -13.99 -16.64 -10.07
C PHE A 266 -15.48 -16.86 -9.84
N LYS A 267 -15.86 -18.00 -9.29
CA LYS A 267 -17.24 -18.25 -8.90
C LYS A 267 -17.73 -17.11 -7.98
N ASP A 268 -18.92 -16.56 -8.27
CA ASP A 268 -19.48 -15.41 -7.53
C ASP A 268 -18.49 -14.23 -7.47
N ALA A 269 -17.93 -13.87 -8.62
CA ALA A 269 -16.79 -12.96 -8.77
C ALA A 269 -16.97 -11.58 -8.12
N ARG A 270 -18.20 -11.11 -7.93
CA ARG A 270 -18.50 -9.81 -7.30
C ARG A 270 -18.66 -9.89 -5.78
N THR A 271 -18.73 -11.10 -5.22
CA THR A 271 -18.87 -11.34 -3.78
C THR A 271 -17.50 -11.44 -3.13
N PHE A 272 -17.33 -10.76 -2.00
CA PHE A 272 -16.13 -10.89 -1.17
C PHE A 272 -16.19 -12.23 -0.43
N ASN A 273 -15.29 -13.16 -0.80
CA ASN A 273 -15.23 -14.50 -0.24
C ASN A 273 -13.77 -14.92 -0.03
N PRO A 274 -13.16 -14.66 1.13
CA PRO A 274 -11.78 -15.02 1.42
C PRO A 274 -11.51 -16.52 1.37
N TRP A 275 -12.50 -17.38 1.65
CA TRP A 275 -12.34 -18.84 1.70
C TRP A 275 -11.96 -19.46 0.35
N ARG A 276 -12.19 -18.75 -0.78
CA ARG A 276 -11.73 -19.21 -2.09
C ARG A 276 -10.21 -19.39 -2.18
N TRP A 277 -9.45 -18.81 -1.27
CA TRP A 277 -7.98 -18.84 -1.24
C TRP A 277 -7.39 -19.89 -0.29
N GLN A 278 -8.22 -20.62 0.50
CA GLN A 278 -7.74 -21.53 1.54
C GLN A 278 -6.93 -22.72 1.00
N ASN A 279 -7.15 -23.14 -0.25
CA ASN A 279 -6.48 -24.30 -0.82
C ASN A 279 -5.20 -23.99 -1.61
N ASN A 280 -4.58 -22.83 -1.38
CA ASN A 280 -3.32 -22.36 -1.99
C ASN A 280 -3.24 -22.40 -3.53
N SER A 281 -4.30 -22.75 -4.21
CA SER A 281 -4.37 -22.75 -5.67
C SER A 281 -5.05 -21.46 -6.12
N GLY A 282 -4.27 -20.43 -6.40
CA GLY A 282 -4.80 -19.26 -7.10
C GLY A 282 -5.46 -19.70 -8.42
N PRO A 283 -6.55 -19.04 -8.85
CA PRO A 283 -7.24 -19.42 -10.08
C PRO A 283 -6.33 -19.27 -11.29
N THR A 284 -6.31 -20.30 -12.12
CA THR A 284 -5.54 -20.34 -13.38
C THR A 284 -6.47 -20.46 -14.57
N VAL A 285 -6.01 -20.08 -15.75
CA VAL A 285 -6.73 -20.34 -16.99
C VAL A 285 -6.81 -21.84 -17.18
N PRO A 286 -8.01 -22.44 -17.35
CA PRO A 286 -8.16 -23.87 -17.54
C PRO A 286 -7.24 -24.40 -18.66
N GLY A 287 -6.48 -25.43 -18.37
CA GLY A 287 -5.56 -26.11 -19.31
C GLY A 287 -4.26 -25.37 -19.65
N SER A 288 -4.04 -24.15 -19.16
CA SER A 288 -2.82 -23.37 -19.49
C SER A 288 -1.86 -23.15 -18.32
N GLY A 289 -2.31 -23.34 -17.06
CA GLY A 289 -1.55 -23.01 -15.86
C GLY A 289 -1.30 -21.51 -15.64
N VAL A 290 -1.84 -20.63 -16.48
CA VAL A 290 -1.65 -19.19 -16.38
C VAL A 290 -2.48 -18.62 -15.21
N ASN A 291 -1.81 -17.97 -14.25
CA ASN A 291 -2.48 -17.31 -13.14
C ASN A 291 -3.24 -16.09 -13.64
N VAL A 292 -4.54 -16.02 -13.35
CA VAL A 292 -5.43 -14.89 -13.69
C VAL A 292 -5.56 -13.87 -12.56
N PHE A 293 -4.94 -14.12 -11.41
CA PHE A 293 -4.91 -13.18 -10.30
C PHE A 293 -3.63 -12.33 -10.35
N THR A 294 -3.75 -11.12 -10.88
CA THR A 294 -2.62 -10.21 -11.15
C THR A 294 -2.85 -8.81 -10.56
N PRO A 295 -3.13 -8.69 -9.24
CA PRO A 295 -3.48 -7.40 -8.62
C PRO A 295 -2.34 -6.37 -8.66
N PHE A 296 -1.10 -6.84 -8.79
CA PHE A 296 0.10 -6.02 -8.90
C PHE A 296 0.66 -5.94 -10.34
N GLY A 297 -0.11 -6.39 -11.30
CA GLY A 297 0.33 -6.48 -12.70
C GLY A 297 1.30 -7.63 -12.96
N GLY A 298 2.21 -7.43 -13.92
CA GLY A 298 3.18 -8.46 -14.29
C GLY A 298 4.23 -7.95 -15.28
N GLY A 299 5.19 -8.84 -15.57
CA GLY A 299 6.30 -8.57 -16.49
C GLY A 299 7.25 -7.48 -15.97
N PRO A 300 7.97 -6.78 -16.87
CA PRO A 300 8.97 -5.78 -16.48
C PRO A 300 8.40 -4.55 -15.74
N ARG A 301 7.09 -4.48 -15.55
CA ARG A 301 6.37 -3.40 -14.86
C ARG A 301 5.55 -3.94 -13.67
N LEU A 302 5.91 -5.12 -13.16
CA LEU A 302 5.35 -5.62 -11.90
C LEU A 302 5.49 -4.56 -10.81
N CYS A 303 4.51 -4.42 -9.94
CA CYS A 303 4.58 -3.49 -8.82
C CYS A 303 5.79 -3.82 -7.93
N PRO A 304 6.73 -2.90 -7.72
CA PRO A 304 7.92 -3.21 -6.92
C PRO A 304 7.62 -3.32 -5.42
N GLY A 305 6.50 -2.75 -4.94
CA GLY A 305 6.07 -2.81 -3.54
C GLY A 305 5.09 -3.93 -3.23
N TYR A 306 4.96 -4.96 -4.06
CA TYR A 306 3.91 -5.97 -3.89
C TYR A 306 4.04 -6.79 -2.60
N GLU A 307 5.26 -7.14 -2.19
CA GLU A 307 5.51 -7.83 -0.92
C GLU A 307 5.26 -6.89 0.27
N LEU A 308 5.82 -5.68 0.20
CA LEU A 308 5.68 -4.67 1.25
C LEU A 308 4.21 -4.32 1.51
N ALA A 309 3.42 -4.11 0.46
CA ALA A 309 1.99 -3.80 0.58
C ALA A 309 1.21 -4.92 1.29
N ARG A 310 1.55 -6.18 1.03
CA ARG A 310 0.95 -7.34 1.71
C ARG A 310 1.30 -7.38 3.19
N VAL A 311 2.56 -7.14 3.54
CA VAL A 311 3.01 -7.12 4.94
C VAL A 311 2.34 -5.97 5.68
N VAL A 312 2.35 -4.75 5.13
CA VAL A 312 1.72 -3.57 5.74
C VAL A 312 0.23 -3.83 5.99
N LEU A 313 -0.49 -4.38 5.00
CA LEU A 313 -1.91 -4.68 5.16
C LEU A 313 -2.15 -5.76 6.22
N SER A 314 -1.31 -6.80 6.28
CA SER A 314 -1.45 -7.88 7.28
C SER A 314 -1.20 -7.38 8.70
N VAL A 315 -0.15 -6.57 8.90
CA VAL A 315 0.16 -5.94 10.19
C VAL A 315 -0.96 -4.98 10.61
N PHE A 316 -1.46 -4.18 9.67
CA PHE A 316 -2.59 -3.29 9.93
C PHE A 316 -3.84 -4.07 10.36
N LEU A 317 -4.19 -5.14 9.65
CA LEU A 317 -5.33 -6.00 10.02
C LEU A 317 -5.13 -6.62 11.40
N HIS A 318 -3.93 -7.14 11.69
CA HIS A 318 -3.59 -7.66 13.02
C HIS A 318 -3.86 -6.62 14.11
N ARG A 319 -3.31 -5.42 13.97
CA ARG A 319 -3.47 -4.35 14.97
C ARG A 319 -4.91 -3.84 15.05
N MET A 320 -5.62 -3.78 13.92
CA MET A 320 -7.02 -3.36 13.88
C MET A 320 -7.92 -4.33 14.64
N VAL A 321 -7.87 -5.62 14.32
CA VAL A 321 -8.79 -6.62 14.91
C VAL A 321 -8.46 -6.97 16.36
N THR A 322 -7.18 -6.86 16.75
CA THR A 322 -6.76 -7.15 18.15
C THR A 322 -6.98 -5.97 19.09
N ARG A 323 -6.95 -4.73 18.60
CA ARG A 323 -7.05 -3.53 19.45
C ARG A 323 -8.42 -2.88 19.43
N TYR A 324 -9.20 -3.05 18.36
CA TYR A 324 -10.46 -2.33 18.17
C TYR A 324 -11.63 -3.23 17.79
N SER A 325 -12.80 -2.84 18.28
CA SER A 325 -14.08 -3.12 17.66
C SER A 325 -14.52 -1.89 16.89
N TRP A 326 -15.25 -2.07 15.80
CA TRP A 326 -15.75 -0.94 15.01
C TRP A 326 -17.12 -1.22 14.41
N ALA A 327 -17.82 -0.14 14.09
CA ALA A 327 -19.06 -0.15 13.33
C ALA A 327 -19.07 1.02 12.33
N PRO A 328 -19.68 0.90 11.15
CA PRO A 328 -19.88 2.03 10.26
C PRO A 328 -20.64 3.15 10.98
N ALA A 329 -20.16 4.38 10.89
CA ALA A 329 -20.87 5.54 11.42
C ALA A 329 -22.00 6.00 10.49
N GLU A 330 -21.84 5.72 9.19
CA GLU A 330 -22.84 5.96 8.15
C GLU A 330 -22.57 5.08 6.91
N GLU A 331 -23.57 4.96 6.04
CA GLU A 331 -23.40 4.26 4.76
C GLU A 331 -22.40 5.00 3.86
N ASP A 332 -21.45 4.25 3.28
CA ASP A 332 -20.46 4.78 2.35
C ASP A 332 -20.31 3.88 1.13
N LYS A 333 -20.52 4.46 -0.06
CA LYS A 333 -20.50 3.77 -1.35
C LYS A 333 -19.12 3.77 -1.97
N LEU A 334 -18.85 2.77 -2.82
CA LEU A 334 -17.62 2.72 -3.61
C LEU A 334 -17.74 3.61 -4.85
N VAL A 335 -16.66 4.32 -5.14
CA VAL A 335 -16.44 5.07 -6.37
C VAL A 335 -15.28 4.42 -7.10
N PHE A 336 -15.41 4.24 -8.42
CA PHE A 336 -14.46 3.44 -9.22
C PHE A 336 -13.58 4.27 -10.16
N PHE A 337 -13.70 5.58 -10.11
CA PHE A 337 -12.90 6.48 -10.95
C PHE A 337 -12.34 7.64 -10.12
N PRO A 338 -11.08 8.02 -10.31
CA PRO A 338 -10.04 7.43 -11.18
C PRO A 338 -9.48 6.09 -10.65
N THR A 339 -9.62 5.84 -9.37
CA THR A 339 -9.26 4.61 -8.65
C THR A 339 -10.44 4.17 -7.78
N THR A 340 -10.49 2.91 -7.39
CA THR A 340 -11.52 2.42 -6.45
C THR A 340 -11.27 3.02 -5.08
N ARG A 341 -12.29 3.67 -4.50
CA ARG A 341 -12.24 4.30 -3.16
C ARG A 341 -13.63 4.42 -2.57
N THR A 342 -13.71 4.73 -1.28
CA THR A 342 -14.96 5.09 -0.60
C THR A 342 -15.30 6.56 -0.86
N GLN A 343 -16.58 6.88 -1.01
CA GLN A 343 -17.05 8.23 -1.33
C GLN A 343 -16.88 9.22 -0.17
N LYS A 344 -17.13 8.74 1.06
CA LYS A 344 -17.10 9.54 2.29
C LYS A 344 -15.88 9.26 3.17
N ARG A 345 -14.85 8.60 2.62
CA ARG A 345 -13.61 8.25 3.34
C ARG A 345 -13.81 7.22 4.47
N TYR A 346 -14.89 6.46 4.39
CA TYR A 346 -15.30 5.40 5.30
C TYR A 346 -15.30 5.81 6.77
N PRO A 347 -16.30 6.60 7.21
CA PRO A 347 -16.46 6.98 8.61
C PRO A 347 -16.86 5.76 9.46
N ILE A 348 -16.10 5.50 10.53
CA ILE A 348 -16.37 4.42 11.47
C ILE A 348 -16.30 4.93 12.90
N ASN A 349 -17.09 4.32 13.78
CA ASN A 349 -16.95 4.44 15.22
C ASN A 349 -16.05 3.31 15.70
N VAL A 350 -15.01 3.62 16.46
CA VAL A 350 -14.04 2.66 17.00
C VAL A 350 -14.10 2.64 18.52
N GLU A 351 -13.98 1.44 19.09
CA GLU A 351 -13.88 1.21 20.54
C GLU A 351 -12.69 0.29 20.81
N ARG A 352 -11.88 0.62 21.81
CA ARG A 352 -10.76 -0.26 22.22
C ARG A 352 -11.32 -1.56 22.79
N ARG A 353 -10.84 -2.69 22.28
CA ARG A 353 -11.18 -4.01 22.83
C ARG A 353 -10.54 -4.16 24.21
N LYS A 354 -11.37 -4.54 25.21
CA LYS A 354 -10.87 -4.97 26.52
C LYS A 354 -10.07 -6.26 26.32
N VAL A 355 -8.84 -6.29 26.84
CA VAL A 355 -8.06 -7.53 26.91
C VAL A 355 -8.77 -8.40 27.96
N SER A 356 -9.38 -9.50 27.55
CA SER A 356 -9.79 -10.52 28.53
C SER A 356 -8.51 -11.12 29.12
N SER A 357 -8.16 -10.71 30.35
CA SER A 357 -7.13 -11.39 31.10
C SER A 357 -7.68 -12.81 31.39
N ALA A 358 -7.06 -13.81 30.77
CA ALA A 358 -7.34 -15.22 31.06
C ALA A 358 -6.90 -15.63 32.48
N ALA A 359 -6.61 -14.67 33.37
CA ALA A 359 -6.07 -14.88 34.70
C ALA A 359 -7.10 -14.90 35.82
N GLU A 360 -8.40 -14.74 35.54
CA GLU A 360 -9.42 -14.75 36.61
C GLU A 360 -10.33 -16.01 36.62
N LYS A 361 -9.90 -17.12 36.03
CA LYS A 361 -10.61 -18.42 36.18
C LYS A 361 -9.72 -19.46 36.84
N GLY A 362 -9.29 -19.21 38.04
CA GLY A 362 -8.45 -20.13 38.80
C GLY A 362 -8.46 -19.92 40.30
N GLU A 363 -9.54 -19.40 40.89
CA GLU A 363 -9.83 -19.49 42.33
C GLU A 363 -11.35 -19.40 42.53
N GLY A 364 -11.95 -20.54 42.68
CA GLY A 364 -13.35 -20.71 43.07
C GLY A 364 -13.63 -22.17 43.28
#